data_a42ff8c9bcddcbd27b76a96aee949cb0
#
_entry.id   a42ff8c9bcddcbd27b76a96aee949cb0
#
_cell.length_a   1.000
_cell.length_b   1.000
_cell.length_c   1.000
_cell.angle_alpha   90.00
_cell.angle_beta   90.00
_cell.angle_gamma   90.00
#
_symmetry.space_group_name_H-M   'P 1'
#
loop_
_entity.id
_entity.type
_entity.pdbx_description
1 polymer ?
#
loop_
_entity_poly.entity_id
_entity_poly.type
_entity_poly.pdbx_seq_one_letter_code
_entity_poly.pdbx_strand_id
1 'polypeptide(L)'
;VVSYASIFSSCTKLVFVEVNRLEDREVIKIIDTCSDVTKENITKSPKLRKLLSIPRYLMYLLENEEQRGSISNVGELFEFIVDSSIDETLKKYDKPIRKENFKALVKRVIERIAFIMEISRKDKISKDDLYTIIDELKGNMAHMLVANFDLLFFESRILKETNGILQFGNSEIQEYLAAKELGRQDNIESVLYDVAVQKELKHIYPNWYDVIPHLSYSKDRSDSFVNVFKLITAYESHLENETFESLLRYVNPSTLGAQQRADLFSNLFEHYQRVPAYIKWRGPIENLIQECY
;
A
#
# COMPACT_ATOMS: atom_id res chain seq x y z
N VAL A 1 -14.14 -19.15 -6.44
CA VAL A 1 -14.00 -20.45 -7.14
C VAL A 1 -15.37 -20.96 -7.59
N VAL A 2 -16.42 -20.80 -6.78
CA VAL A 2 -17.76 -21.34 -7.11
C VAL A 2 -18.44 -20.62 -8.29
N SER A 3 -18.15 -19.33 -8.51
CA SER A 3 -18.78 -18.56 -9.61
C SER A 3 -18.26 -18.91 -11.00
N TYR A 4 -17.03 -19.42 -11.11
CA TYR A 4 -16.46 -19.84 -12.40
C TYR A 4 -16.96 -21.21 -12.86
N ALA A 5 -17.32 -22.09 -11.95
CA ALA A 5 -17.84 -23.42 -12.28
C ALA A 5 -19.15 -23.36 -13.08
N SER A 6 -19.99 -22.34 -12.86
CA SER A 6 -21.25 -22.17 -13.62
C SER A 6 -21.05 -21.66 -15.05
N ILE A 7 -19.97 -20.90 -15.30
CA ILE A 7 -19.65 -20.37 -16.63
C ILE A 7 -19.01 -21.46 -17.51
N PHE A 8 -18.28 -22.38 -16.90
CA PHE A 8 -17.55 -23.44 -17.60
C PHE A 8 -18.21 -24.83 -17.55
N SER A 9 -19.49 -24.90 -17.16
CA SER A 9 -20.22 -26.17 -17.11
C SER A 9 -20.26 -26.94 -18.44
N SER A 10 -19.97 -26.27 -19.55
CA SER A 10 -19.88 -26.87 -20.90
C SER A 10 -18.45 -27.26 -21.31
N CYS A 11 -17.45 -26.94 -20.52
CA CYS A 11 -16.07 -27.26 -20.82
C CYS A 11 -15.70 -28.68 -20.36
N THR A 12 -15.23 -29.51 -21.29
CA THR A 12 -14.80 -30.88 -21.02
C THR A 12 -13.45 -30.97 -20.30
N LYS A 13 -12.72 -29.86 -20.21
CA LYS A 13 -11.40 -29.81 -19.54
C LYS A 13 -11.13 -28.40 -19.00
N LEU A 14 -11.02 -28.28 -17.68
CA LEU A 14 -10.54 -27.08 -16.99
C LEU A 14 -9.03 -27.20 -16.76
N VAL A 15 -8.28 -26.23 -17.25
CA VAL A 15 -6.85 -26.10 -16.97
C VAL A 15 -6.69 -24.96 -15.99
N PHE A 16 -6.23 -25.25 -14.79
CA PHE A 16 -5.85 -24.24 -13.80
C PHE A 16 -4.40 -23.83 -14.08
N VAL A 17 -4.21 -22.54 -14.35
CA VAL A 17 -2.88 -21.96 -14.51
C VAL A 17 -2.62 -21.09 -13.27
N GLU A 18 -1.62 -21.48 -12.50
CA GLU A 18 -1.11 -20.67 -11.41
C GLU A 18 0.01 -19.77 -11.96
N VAL A 19 -0.16 -18.46 -11.79
CA VAL A 19 0.89 -17.50 -12.17
C VAL A 19 1.81 -17.33 -10.97
N ASN A 20 2.95 -18.00 -11.04
CA ASN A 20 3.98 -17.91 -10.01
C ASN A 20 4.68 -16.53 -10.03
N ARG A 21 5.29 -16.18 -8.90
CA ARG A 21 6.19 -15.02 -8.84
C ARG A 21 7.42 -15.29 -9.71
N LEU A 22 7.91 -14.25 -10.35
CA LEU A 22 9.14 -14.29 -11.11
C LEU A 22 10.35 -14.39 -10.16
N GLU A 23 11.40 -15.06 -10.60
CA GLU A 23 12.67 -15.05 -9.89
C GLU A 23 13.38 -13.70 -10.09
N ASP A 24 14.24 -13.30 -9.15
CA ASP A 24 15.01 -12.05 -9.24
C ASP A 24 15.74 -11.88 -10.58
N ARG A 25 16.34 -12.95 -11.08
CA ARG A 25 17.04 -12.95 -12.38
C ARG A 25 16.11 -12.67 -13.57
N GLU A 26 14.86 -13.12 -13.49
CA GLU A 26 13.85 -12.88 -14.52
C GLU A 26 13.38 -11.43 -14.49
N VAL A 27 13.13 -10.90 -13.29
CA VAL A 27 12.81 -9.47 -13.09
C VAL A 27 13.91 -8.62 -13.70
N ILE A 28 15.18 -8.84 -13.32
CA ILE A 28 16.33 -8.08 -13.82
C ILE A 28 16.41 -8.15 -15.35
N LYS A 29 16.21 -9.32 -15.95
CA LYS A 29 16.24 -9.48 -17.40
C LYS A 29 15.13 -8.71 -18.11
N ILE A 30 13.94 -8.67 -17.51
CA ILE A 30 12.79 -7.99 -18.11
C ILE A 30 12.94 -6.46 -17.99
N ILE A 31 13.44 -5.94 -16.87
CA ILE A 31 13.69 -4.50 -16.70
C ILE A 31 14.86 -3.98 -17.52
N ASP A 32 15.60 -4.84 -18.23
CA ASP A 32 16.63 -4.40 -19.18
C ASP A 32 16.08 -3.51 -20.31
N THR A 33 14.78 -3.54 -20.54
CA THR A 33 14.09 -2.64 -21.48
C THR A 33 13.75 -1.27 -20.88
N CYS A 34 13.87 -1.11 -19.56
CA CYS A 34 13.60 0.14 -18.86
C CYS A 34 14.77 1.15 -18.99
N SER A 35 14.50 2.40 -18.61
CA SER A 35 15.54 3.43 -18.51
C SER A 35 16.65 3.04 -17.54
N ASP A 36 17.86 3.52 -17.79
CA ASP A 36 19.03 3.19 -16.94
C ASP A 36 18.80 3.56 -15.47
N VAL A 37 18.09 4.68 -15.22
CA VAL A 37 17.80 5.15 -13.85
C VAL A 37 16.83 4.21 -13.15
N THR A 38 15.74 3.79 -13.83
CA THR A 38 14.77 2.83 -13.27
C THR A 38 15.45 1.49 -12.99
N LYS A 39 16.25 1.01 -13.93
CA LYS A 39 17.02 -0.22 -13.80
C LYS A 39 17.97 -0.17 -12.59
N GLU A 40 18.70 0.91 -12.43
CA GLU A 40 19.62 1.12 -11.30
C GLU A 40 18.86 1.09 -9.97
N ASN A 41 17.74 1.82 -9.87
CA ASN A 41 16.92 1.88 -8.67
C ASN A 41 16.35 0.50 -8.29
N ILE A 42 15.82 -0.24 -9.25
CA ILE A 42 15.27 -1.59 -9.02
C ILE A 42 16.39 -2.56 -8.62
N THR A 43 17.55 -2.46 -9.27
CA THR A 43 18.69 -3.32 -8.96
C THR A 43 19.21 -3.09 -7.55
N LYS A 44 19.22 -1.85 -7.08
CA LYS A 44 19.64 -1.48 -5.72
C LYS A 44 18.59 -1.80 -4.65
N SER A 45 17.31 -1.92 -4.99
CA SER A 45 16.23 -2.14 -4.02
C SER A 45 15.71 -3.57 -4.04
N PRO A 46 16.09 -4.44 -3.09
CA PRO A 46 15.52 -5.79 -2.96
C PRO A 46 14.00 -5.79 -2.79
N LYS A 47 13.46 -4.75 -2.13
CA LYS A 47 12.00 -4.60 -1.92
C LYS A 47 11.26 -4.36 -3.23
N LEU A 48 11.78 -3.46 -4.08
CA LEU A 48 11.21 -3.25 -5.42
C LEU A 48 11.25 -4.53 -6.25
N ARG A 49 12.38 -5.25 -6.26
CA ARG A 49 12.48 -6.52 -6.98
C ARG A 49 11.46 -7.55 -6.48
N LYS A 50 11.32 -7.68 -5.16
CA LYS A 50 10.32 -8.59 -4.55
C LYS A 50 8.89 -8.24 -4.95
N LEU A 51 8.54 -6.96 -5.04
CA LEU A 51 7.23 -6.52 -5.55
C LEU A 51 7.08 -6.77 -7.04
N LEU A 52 8.08 -6.41 -7.83
CA LEU A 52 8.08 -6.60 -9.28
C LEU A 52 8.18 -8.08 -9.69
N SER A 53 8.51 -9.00 -8.76
CA SER A 53 8.37 -10.44 -8.97
C SER A 53 6.91 -10.86 -9.19
N ILE A 54 5.94 -10.02 -8.80
CA ILE A 54 4.54 -10.19 -9.13
C ILE A 54 4.33 -9.68 -10.56
N PRO A 55 4.01 -10.54 -11.54
CA PRO A 55 3.99 -10.18 -12.96
C PRO A 55 3.10 -8.97 -13.28
N ARG A 56 2.01 -8.81 -12.55
CA ARG A 56 1.10 -7.69 -12.72
C ARG A 56 1.76 -6.33 -12.46
N TYR A 57 2.58 -6.22 -11.41
CA TYR A 57 3.27 -4.96 -11.09
C TYR A 57 4.37 -4.65 -12.09
N LEU A 58 5.06 -5.68 -12.54
CA LEU A 58 6.06 -5.54 -13.58
C LEU A 58 5.44 -5.07 -14.90
N MET A 59 4.30 -5.63 -15.30
CA MET A 59 3.56 -5.17 -16.47
C MET A 59 3.15 -3.70 -16.37
N TYR A 60 2.61 -3.29 -15.21
CA TYR A 60 2.28 -1.88 -14.99
C TYR A 60 3.48 -0.96 -15.15
N LEU A 61 4.63 -1.36 -14.62
CA LEU A 61 5.87 -0.60 -14.77
C LEU A 61 6.23 -0.45 -16.26
N LEU A 62 6.30 -1.55 -16.99
CA LEU A 62 6.73 -1.57 -18.40
C LEU A 62 5.79 -0.79 -19.33
N GLU A 63 4.47 -0.88 -19.09
CA GLU A 63 3.47 -0.20 -19.92
C GLU A 63 3.52 1.33 -19.79
N ASN A 64 4.10 1.84 -18.72
CA ASN A 64 3.91 3.26 -18.38
C ASN A 64 5.21 4.00 -18.03
N GLU A 65 6.35 3.35 -18.02
CA GLU A 65 7.62 3.96 -17.59
C GLU A 65 7.97 5.21 -18.40
N GLU A 66 7.79 5.18 -19.70
CA GLU A 66 8.10 6.30 -20.60
C GLU A 66 7.28 7.58 -20.27
N GLN A 67 6.12 7.42 -19.66
CA GLN A 67 5.20 8.52 -19.41
C GLN A 67 5.45 9.26 -18.08
N ARG A 68 6.08 8.62 -17.09
CA ARG A 68 6.12 9.13 -15.72
C ARG A 68 7.51 9.24 -15.07
N GLY A 69 8.54 8.82 -15.76
CA GLY A 69 9.91 8.87 -15.22
C GLY A 69 10.26 7.70 -14.31
N SER A 70 11.42 7.80 -13.66
CA SER A 70 11.99 6.72 -12.87
C SER A 70 11.26 6.47 -11.55
N ILE A 71 11.07 5.19 -11.22
CA ILE A 71 10.58 4.74 -9.91
C ILE A 71 11.77 4.42 -9.02
N SER A 72 11.82 5.02 -7.84
CA SER A 72 12.94 4.88 -6.92
C SER A 72 12.63 4.02 -5.69
N ASN A 73 11.35 3.87 -5.34
CA ASN A 73 10.93 3.15 -4.14
C ASN A 73 9.52 2.55 -4.29
N VAL A 74 9.16 1.72 -3.31
CA VAL A 74 7.87 1.00 -3.28
C VAL A 74 6.67 1.94 -3.26
N GLY A 75 6.76 3.05 -2.52
CA GLY A 75 5.67 4.03 -2.44
C GLY A 75 5.39 4.69 -3.79
N GLU A 76 6.44 5.03 -4.53
CA GLU A 76 6.32 5.56 -5.89
C GLU A 76 5.72 4.53 -6.85
N LEU A 77 6.06 3.25 -6.70
CA LEU A 77 5.45 2.19 -7.48
C LEU A 77 3.94 2.07 -7.20
N PHE A 78 3.52 2.09 -5.94
CA PHE A 78 2.10 2.04 -5.60
C PHE A 78 1.35 3.29 -6.07
N GLU A 79 1.92 4.47 -5.87
CA GLU A 79 1.36 5.73 -6.39
C GLU A 79 1.16 5.66 -7.91
N PHE A 80 2.16 5.15 -8.60
CA PHE A 80 2.12 4.96 -10.03
C PHE A 80 1.02 3.99 -10.47
N ILE A 81 0.85 2.84 -9.79
CA ILE A 81 -0.18 1.84 -10.09
C ILE A 81 -1.57 2.45 -9.87
N VAL A 82 -1.77 3.16 -8.76
CA VAL A 82 -3.04 3.82 -8.44
C VAL A 82 -3.37 4.87 -9.49
N ASP A 83 -2.42 5.73 -9.81
CA ASP A 83 -2.58 6.80 -10.78
C ASP A 83 -2.89 6.26 -12.18
N SER A 84 -2.16 5.24 -12.64
CA SER A 84 -2.37 4.63 -13.95
C SER A 84 -3.73 3.96 -14.05
N SER A 85 -4.15 3.26 -13.00
CA SER A 85 -5.47 2.62 -12.96
C SER A 85 -6.61 3.63 -13.02
N ILE A 86 -6.47 4.78 -12.35
CA ILE A 86 -7.47 5.86 -12.41
C ILE A 86 -7.45 6.52 -13.80
N ASP A 87 -6.28 6.79 -14.36
CA ASP A 87 -6.14 7.41 -15.68
C ASP A 87 -6.73 6.52 -16.79
N GLU A 88 -6.52 5.21 -16.74
CA GLU A 88 -7.14 4.25 -17.67
C GLU A 88 -8.68 4.29 -17.58
N THR A 89 -9.22 4.36 -16.37
CA THR A 89 -10.65 4.45 -16.15
C THR A 89 -11.21 5.78 -16.69
N LEU A 90 -10.51 6.89 -16.42
CA LEU A 90 -10.89 8.22 -16.89
C LEU A 90 -10.81 8.37 -18.42
N LYS A 91 -9.93 7.64 -19.10
CA LYS A 91 -9.85 7.64 -20.58
C LYS A 91 -11.11 7.09 -21.23
N LYS A 92 -11.80 6.16 -20.56
CA LYS A 92 -13.08 5.60 -21.04
C LYS A 92 -14.25 6.54 -20.83
N TYR A 93 -14.07 7.60 -20.04
CA TYR A 93 -15.12 8.55 -19.70
C TYR A 93 -15.10 9.73 -20.68
N ASP A 94 -16.08 9.81 -21.55
CA ASP A 94 -16.15 10.77 -22.67
C ASP A 94 -16.72 12.14 -22.29
N LYS A 95 -16.75 12.53 -21.02
CA LYS A 95 -17.30 13.81 -20.54
C LYS A 95 -16.21 14.85 -20.28
N PRO A 96 -16.47 16.14 -20.57
CA PRO A 96 -15.52 17.23 -20.30
C PRO A 96 -15.44 17.55 -18.81
N ILE A 97 -14.77 16.70 -18.08
CA ILE A 97 -14.45 16.92 -16.67
C ILE A 97 -13.05 17.51 -16.60
N ARG A 98 -12.81 18.44 -15.67
CA ARG A 98 -11.44 18.81 -15.30
C ARG A 98 -10.75 17.59 -14.71
N LYS A 99 -10.07 16.81 -15.58
CA LYS A 99 -9.54 15.47 -15.27
C LYS A 99 -8.68 15.44 -14.01
N GLU A 100 -7.87 16.46 -13.77
CA GLU A 100 -6.99 16.54 -12.59
C GLU A 100 -7.75 16.63 -11.26
N ASN A 101 -8.73 17.52 -11.16
CA ASN A 101 -9.54 17.66 -9.94
C ASN A 101 -10.34 16.39 -9.66
N PHE A 102 -10.82 15.76 -10.72
CA PHE A 102 -11.59 14.54 -10.59
C PHE A 102 -10.71 13.35 -10.19
N LYS A 103 -9.50 13.23 -10.75
CA LYS A 103 -8.51 12.24 -10.34
C LYS A 103 -8.16 12.37 -8.85
N ALA A 104 -7.91 13.60 -8.39
CA ALA A 104 -7.64 13.87 -6.98
C ALA A 104 -8.80 13.44 -6.08
N LEU A 105 -10.05 13.68 -6.51
CA LEU A 105 -11.24 13.25 -5.76
C LEU A 105 -11.35 11.72 -5.70
N VAL A 106 -11.18 11.03 -6.84
CA VAL A 106 -11.21 9.56 -6.87
C VAL A 106 -10.15 8.97 -5.94
N LYS A 107 -8.92 9.49 -5.99
CA LYS A 107 -7.85 9.08 -5.06
C LYS A 107 -8.28 9.25 -3.61
N ARG A 108 -8.83 10.43 -3.28
CA ARG A 108 -9.27 10.73 -1.91
C ARG A 108 -10.32 9.76 -1.40
N VAL A 109 -11.29 9.41 -2.24
CA VAL A 109 -12.33 8.44 -1.88
C VAL A 109 -11.72 7.04 -1.68
N ILE A 110 -10.85 6.60 -2.57
CA ILE A 110 -10.20 5.27 -2.45
C ILE A 110 -9.32 5.21 -1.21
N GLU A 111 -8.55 6.26 -0.90
CA GLU A 111 -7.75 6.38 0.33
C GLU A 111 -8.66 6.26 1.58
N ARG A 112 -9.80 6.96 1.58
CA ARG A 112 -10.76 6.91 2.68
C ARG A 112 -11.40 5.54 2.84
N ILE A 113 -11.78 4.89 1.74
CA ILE A 113 -12.30 3.52 1.76
C ILE A 113 -11.27 2.56 2.38
N ALA A 114 -10.02 2.62 1.91
CA ALA A 114 -8.94 1.80 2.44
C ALA A 114 -8.77 1.98 3.95
N PHE A 115 -8.74 3.23 4.41
CA PHE A 115 -8.60 3.57 5.82
C PHE A 115 -9.77 3.04 6.67
N ILE A 116 -11.02 3.20 6.20
CA ILE A 116 -12.20 2.68 6.91
C ILE A 116 -12.17 1.15 6.96
N MET A 117 -11.73 0.48 5.90
CA MET A 117 -11.58 -0.97 5.87
C MET A 117 -10.55 -1.44 6.90
N GLU A 118 -9.42 -0.75 7.03
CA GLU A 118 -8.41 -1.06 8.06
C GLU A 118 -8.94 -0.84 9.48
N ILE A 119 -9.63 0.27 9.76
CA ILE A 119 -10.24 0.51 11.07
C ILE A 119 -11.28 -0.58 11.41
N SER A 120 -12.10 -0.94 10.44
CA SER A 120 -13.14 -1.96 10.62
C SER A 120 -12.59 -3.39 10.56
N ARG A 121 -11.32 -3.57 10.24
CA ARG A 121 -10.67 -4.87 10.05
C ARG A 121 -11.42 -5.75 9.04
N LYS A 122 -11.84 -5.13 7.95
CA LYS A 122 -12.57 -5.78 6.86
C LYS A 122 -11.74 -5.74 5.59
N ASP A 123 -11.66 -6.87 4.91
CA ASP A 123 -11.11 -7.00 3.56
C ASP A 123 -12.16 -6.74 2.47
N LYS A 124 -13.42 -6.54 2.87
CA LYS A 124 -14.59 -6.37 1.99
C LYS A 124 -15.57 -5.38 2.57
N ILE A 125 -16.17 -4.57 1.69
CA ILE A 125 -17.28 -3.67 2.04
C ILE A 125 -18.47 -3.89 1.08
N SER A 126 -19.68 -3.59 1.54
CA SER A 126 -20.85 -3.58 0.69
C SER A 126 -20.89 -2.32 -0.19
N LYS A 127 -21.70 -2.36 -1.28
CA LYS A 127 -21.99 -1.15 -2.05
C LYS A 127 -22.67 -0.07 -1.21
N ASP A 128 -23.52 -0.46 -0.28
CA ASP A 128 -24.26 0.49 0.58
C ASP A 128 -23.27 1.22 1.52
N ASP A 129 -22.28 0.51 2.09
CA ASP A 129 -21.22 1.13 2.86
C ASP A 129 -20.39 2.10 2.00
N LEU A 130 -20.08 1.72 0.75
CA LEU A 130 -19.38 2.60 -0.18
C LEU A 130 -20.17 3.89 -0.44
N TYR A 131 -21.50 3.77 -0.72
CA TYR A 131 -22.33 4.95 -0.96
C TYR A 131 -22.41 5.83 0.27
N THR A 132 -22.44 5.27 1.48
CA THR A 132 -22.39 6.04 2.73
C THR A 132 -21.06 6.85 2.83
N ILE A 133 -19.93 6.21 2.56
CA ILE A 133 -18.61 6.90 2.55
C ILE A 133 -18.58 8.02 1.50
N ILE A 134 -19.07 7.75 0.32
CA ILE A 134 -19.14 8.74 -0.77
C ILE A 134 -20.02 9.91 -0.34
N ASP A 135 -21.18 9.66 0.25
CA ASP A 135 -22.12 10.71 0.67
C ASP A 135 -21.56 11.57 1.81
N GLU A 136 -20.84 11.01 2.75
CA GLU A 136 -20.09 11.76 3.77
C GLU A 136 -19.05 12.71 3.15
N LEU A 137 -18.32 12.23 2.14
CA LEU A 137 -17.34 13.04 1.43
C LEU A 137 -17.98 14.10 0.54
N LYS A 138 -19.19 13.84 0.01
CA LYS A 138 -19.98 14.79 -0.78
C LYS A 138 -20.31 16.07 -0.02
N GLY A 139 -20.64 15.97 1.25
CA GLY A 139 -20.94 17.14 2.08
C GLY A 139 -19.87 18.22 2.01
N ASN A 140 -18.62 17.81 1.83
CA ASN A 140 -17.46 18.70 1.72
C ASN A 140 -17.07 19.05 0.28
N MET A 141 -17.58 18.34 -0.74
CA MET A 141 -17.12 18.41 -2.13
C MET A 141 -18.28 18.37 -3.15
N ALA A 142 -19.50 18.75 -2.76
CA ALA A 142 -20.75 18.64 -3.54
C ALA A 142 -20.67 19.23 -4.97
N HIS A 143 -19.82 20.23 -5.18
CA HIS A 143 -19.64 20.87 -6.49
C HIS A 143 -18.78 20.06 -7.48
N MET A 144 -18.14 18.99 -7.04
CA MET A 144 -17.24 18.15 -7.86
C MET A 144 -17.90 16.85 -8.35
N LEU A 145 -19.16 16.61 -7.96
CA LEU A 145 -19.82 15.33 -8.21
C LEU A 145 -20.40 15.26 -9.60
N VAL A 146 -19.92 14.28 -10.30
CA VAL A 146 -20.45 13.86 -11.59
C VAL A 146 -21.46 12.74 -11.37
N ALA A 147 -22.57 12.79 -12.08
CA ALA A 147 -23.48 11.64 -12.16
C ALA A 147 -22.66 10.41 -12.61
N ASN A 148 -22.84 9.28 -11.92
CA ASN A 148 -22.12 8.02 -12.13
C ASN A 148 -20.66 8.03 -11.62
N PHE A 149 -20.35 8.81 -10.59
CA PHE A 149 -19.05 8.78 -9.91
C PHE A 149 -18.70 7.37 -9.39
N ASP A 150 -19.69 6.64 -8.93
CA ASP A 150 -19.63 5.26 -8.48
C ASP A 150 -19.12 4.27 -9.54
N LEU A 151 -19.48 4.48 -10.82
CA LEU A 151 -19.01 3.61 -11.91
C LEU A 151 -17.48 3.61 -12.04
N LEU A 152 -16.81 4.69 -11.65
CA LEU A 152 -15.36 4.78 -11.69
C LEU A 152 -14.68 3.81 -10.74
N PHE A 153 -15.32 3.49 -9.61
CA PHE A 153 -14.77 2.52 -8.67
C PHE A 153 -14.92 1.09 -9.19
N PHE A 154 -16.04 0.80 -9.87
CA PHE A 154 -16.31 -0.53 -10.39
C PHE A 154 -15.50 -0.87 -11.64
N GLU A 155 -15.13 0.14 -12.41
CA GLU A 155 -14.28 -0.04 -13.58
C GLU A 155 -12.77 0.04 -13.25
N SER A 156 -12.43 0.52 -12.06
CA SER A 156 -11.04 0.63 -11.66
C SER A 156 -10.46 -0.77 -11.38
N ARG A 157 -9.22 -0.99 -11.77
CA ARG A 157 -8.51 -2.25 -11.46
C ARG A 157 -8.08 -2.32 -9.99
N ILE A 158 -8.27 -1.25 -9.22
CA ILE A 158 -7.92 -1.14 -7.81
C ILE A 158 -8.94 -1.86 -6.95
N LEU A 159 -10.24 -1.59 -7.21
CA LEU A 159 -11.36 -2.23 -6.53
C LEU A 159 -12.00 -3.27 -7.45
N LYS A 160 -12.32 -4.43 -6.90
CA LYS A 160 -13.07 -5.49 -7.58
C LYS A 160 -14.43 -5.62 -6.95
N GLU A 161 -15.45 -5.66 -7.79
CA GLU A 161 -16.81 -5.96 -7.37
C GLU A 161 -17.17 -7.41 -7.68
N THR A 162 -17.80 -8.06 -6.70
CA THR A 162 -18.39 -9.39 -6.88
C THR A 162 -19.67 -9.46 -6.07
N ASN A 163 -20.82 -9.56 -6.74
CA ASN A 163 -22.14 -9.67 -6.11
C ASN A 163 -22.47 -8.55 -5.11
N GLY A 164 -22.16 -7.30 -5.46
CA GLY A 164 -22.42 -6.14 -4.60
C GLY A 164 -21.41 -5.95 -3.46
N ILE A 165 -20.37 -6.77 -3.43
CA ILE A 165 -19.27 -6.69 -2.46
C ILE A 165 -18.03 -6.17 -3.17
N LEU A 166 -17.38 -5.19 -2.57
CA LEU A 166 -16.15 -4.56 -3.04
C LEU A 166 -14.97 -5.01 -2.18
N GLN A 167 -13.85 -5.27 -2.84
CA GLN A 167 -12.58 -5.57 -2.21
C GLN A 167 -11.43 -4.96 -3.01
N PHE A 168 -10.33 -4.63 -2.36
CA PHE A 168 -9.12 -4.26 -3.07
C PHE A 168 -8.58 -5.46 -3.86
N GLY A 169 -8.09 -5.20 -5.05
CA GLY A 169 -7.46 -6.24 -5.89
C GLY A 169 -6.15 -6.77 -5.30
N ASN A 170 -5.57 -6.01 -4.35
CA ASN A 170 -4.35 -6.34 -3.63
C ASN A 170 -4.37 -5.65 -2.26
N SER A 171 -4.07 -6.39 -1.19
CA SER A 171 -4.01 -5.88 0.18
C SER A 171 -2.90 -4.84 0.37
N GLU A 172 -1.73 -5.03 -0.25
CA GLU A 172 -0.61 -4.08 -0.13
C GLU A 172 -0.96 -2.69 -0.67
N ILE A 173 -1.82 -2.62 -1.70
CA ILE A 173 -2.36 -1.33 -2.20
C ILE A 173 -3.36 -0.75 -1.20
N GLN A 174 -4.21 -1.56 -0.58
CA GLN A 174 -5.13 -1.12 0.48
C GLN A 174 -4.35 -0.52 1.65
N GLU A 175 -3.36 -1.23 2.15
CA GLU A 175 -2.48 -0.81 3.25
C GLU A 175 -1.77 0.52 2.95
N TYR A 176 -1.20 0.64 1.74
CA TYR A 176 -0.58 1.87 1.27
C TYR A 176 -1.56 3.05 1.22
N LEU A 177 -2.75 2.85 0.68
CA LEU A 177 -3.78 3.89 0.57
C LEU A 177 -4.33 4.29 1.95
N ALA A 178 -4.49 3.33 2.86
CA ALA A 178 -4.86 3.59 4.24
C ALA A 178 -3.79 4.45 4.97
N ALA A 179 -2.52 4.14 4.75
CA ALA A 179 -1.42 4.95 5.27
C ALA A 179 -1.42 6.38 4.69
N LYS A 180 -1.76 6.55 3.43
CA LYS A 180 -1.91 7.87 2.80
C LYS A 180 -3.00 8.70 3.48
N GLU A 181 -4.16 8.09 3.77
CA GLU A 181 -5.24 8.76 4.49
C GLU A 181 -4.87 9.07 5.94
N LEU A 182 -4.22 8.13 6.64
CA LEU A 182 -3.69 8.36 7.98
C LEU A 182 -2.68 9.52 7.98
N GLY A 183 -1.78 9.56 7.00
CA GLY A 183 -0.78 10.62 6.83
C GLY A 183 -1.37 12.02 6.61
N ARG A 184 -2.65 12.15 6.28
CA ARG A 184 -3.35 13.44 6.13
C ARG A 184 -3.92 13.97 7.45
N GLN A 185 -3.95 13.15 8.49
CA GLN A 185 -4.47 13.58 9.79
C GLN A 185 -3.51 14.55 10.47
N ASP A 186 -4.03 15.57 11.13
CA ASP A 186 -3.20 16.57 11.82
C ASP A 186 -2.45 15.97 13.02
N ASN A 187 -3.07 14.99 13.69
CA ASN A 187 -2.50 14.28 14.82
C ASN A 187 -2.48 12.76 14.57
N ILE A 188 -1.53 12.34 13.74
CA ILE A 188 -1.39 10.93 13.32
C ILE A 188 -1.24 9.99 14.50
N GLU A 189 -0.44 10.38 15.50
CA GLU A 189 -0.13 9.55 16.67
C GLU A 189 -1.39 9.28 17.50
N SER A 190 -2.19 10.33 17.76
CA SER A 190 -3.45 10.18 18.49
C SER A 190 -4.46 9.35 17.73
N VAL A 191 -4.63 9.61 16.42
CA VAL A 191 -5.53 8.84 15.58
C VAL A 191 -5.12 7.37 15.55
N LEU A 192 -3.83 7.10 15.34
CA LEU A 192 -3.32 5.73 15.33
C LEU A 192 -3.53 5.05 16.68
N TYR A 193 -3.27 5.75 17.79
CA TYR A 193 -3.51 5.21 19.13
C TYR A 193 -4.97 4.80 19.33
N ASP A 194 -5.91 5.60 18.82
CA ASP A 194 -7.34 5.32 18.97
C ASP A 194 -7.84 4.18 18.07
N VAL A 195 -7.29 4.04 16.87
CA VAL A 195 -7.79 3.05 15.88
C VAL A 195 -6.99 1.76 15.82
N ALA A 196 -5.71 1.81 16.14
CA ALA A 196 -4.79 0.69 15.99
C ALA A 196 -4.42 0.00 17.30
N VAL A 197 -4.58 0.66 18.46
CA VAL A 197 -4.16 0.10 19.75
C VAL A 197 -5.35 -0.49 20.50
N GLN A 198 -5.25 -1.76 20.87
CA GLN A 198 -6.14 -2.41 21.82
C GLN A 198 -5.70 -2.05 23.24
N LYS A 199 -6.35 -1.05 23.83
CA LYS A 199 -5.91 -0.36 25.06
C LYS A 199 -5.80 -1.31 26.26
N GLU A 200 -6.72 -2.27 26.38
CA GLU A 200 -6.76 -3.22 27.51
C GLU A 200 -5.58 -4.20 27.46
N LEU A 201 -5.18 -4.63 26.30
CA LEU A 201 -4.10 -5.61 26.11
C LEU A 201 -2.76 -4.96 25.79
N LYS A 202 -2.73 -3.66 25.56
CA LYS A 202 -1.54 -2.92 25.09
C LYS A 202 -0.91 -3.52 23.83
N HIS A 203 -1.75 -3.99 22.92
CA HIS A 203 -1.35 -4.56 21.65
C HIS A 203 -1.80 -3.67 20.50
N ILE A 204 -1.05 -3.72 19.40
CA ILE A 204 -1.47 -3.14 18.13
C ILE A 204 -2.21 -4.21 17.35
N TYR A 205 -3.33 -3.85 16.72
CA TYR A 205 -4.03 -4.77 15.84
C TYR A 205 -3.15 -5.17 14.66
N PRO A 206 -3.03 -6.48 14.34
CA PRO A 206 -2.06 -6.99 13.37
C PRO A 206 -2.07 -6.32 12.01
N ASN A 207 -3.24 -5.95 11.49
CA ASN A 207 -3.37 -5.28 10.19
C ASN A 207 -2.64 -3.94 10.09
N TRP A 208 -2.40 -3.25 11.22
CA TRP A 208 -1.69 -1.97 11.23
C TRP A 208 -0.18 -2.11 11.08
N TYR A 209 0.40 -3.30 11.30
CA TYR A 209 1.83 -3.53 11.10
C TYR A 209 2.24 -3.41 9.63
N ASP A 210 1.33 -3.72 8.70
CA ASP A 210 1.58 -3.58 7.28
C ASP A 210 1.24 -2.16 6.77
N VAL A 211 0.32 -1.44 7.44
CA VAL A 211 -0.04 -0.05 7.09
C VAL A 211 1.02 0.96 7.52
N ILE A 212 1.48 0.88 8.77
CA ILE A 212 2.34 1.90 9.39
C ILE A 212 3.66 2.15 8.63
N PRO A 213 4.38 1.14 8.12
CA PRO A 213 5.61 1.36 7.36
C PRO A 213 5.43 2.25 6.13
N HIS A 214 4.25 2.24 5.53
CA HIS A 214 3.96 3.09 4.37
C HIS A 214 3.94 4.58 4.68
N LEU A 215 3.81 4.99 5.95
CA LEU A 215 3.98 6.40 6.36
C LEU A 215 5.38 6.92 6.06
N SER A 216 6.40 6.04 6.04
CA SER A 216 7.79 6.42 5.74
C SER A 216 7.99 6.91 4.31
N TYR A 217 7.03 6.67 3.39
CA TYR A 217 7.10 7.17 2.00
C TYR A 217 6.69 8.63 1.86
N SER A 218 6.10 9.23 2.89
CA SER A 218 5.73 10.64 2.87
C SER A 218 6.86 11.49 3.46
N LYS A 219 7.55 12.27 2.62
CA LYS A 219 8.64 13.17 3.05
C LYS A 219 8.18 14.16 4.12
N ASP A 220 6.95 14.66 3.98
CA ASP A 220 6.38 15.65 4.88
C ASP A 220 5.94 15.07 6.24
N ARG A 221 5.96 13.74 6.38
CA ARG A 221 5.47 13.01 7.55
C ARG A 221 6.48 12.01 8.13
N SER A 222 7.74 12.13 7.75
CA SER A 222 8.81 11.24 8.23
C SER A 222 9.01 11.29 9.75
N ASP A 223 8.85 12.47 10.36
CA ASP A 223 8.87 12.62 11.82
C ASP A 223 7.74 11.83 12.48
N SER A 224 6.53 11.94 11.92
CA SER A 224 5.37 11.19 12.42
C SER A 224 5.59 9.68 12.36
N PHE A 225 6.25 9.19 11.30
CA PHE A 225 6.59 7.77 11.20
C PHE A 225 7.51 7.34 12.34
N VAL A 226 8.58 8.11 12.64
CA VAL A 226 9.53 7.77 13.72
C VAL A 226 8.84 7.76 15.07
N ASN A 227 7.96 8.72 15.34
CA ASN A 227 7.19 8.78 16.58
C ASN A 227 6.20 7.63 16.70
N VAL A 228 5.51 7.28 15.60
CA VAL A 228 4.64 6.11 15.54
C VAL A 228 5.44 4.83 15.78
N PHE A 229 6.62 4.71 15.19
CA PHE A 229 7.50 3.55 15.40
C PHE A 229 7.92 3.44 16.88
N LYS A 230 8.27 4.55 17.53
CA LYS A 230 8.51 4.62 18.97
C LYS A 230 7.33 4.13 19.81
N LEU A 231 6.12 4.60 19.46
CA LEU A 231 4.89 4.21 20.14
C LEU A 231 4.71 2.68 20.06
N ILE A 232 4.86 2.10 18.85
CA ILE A 232 4.71 0.67 18.63
C ILE A 232 5.72 -0.13 19.46
N THR A 233 6.98 0.22 19.40
CA THR A 233 8.04 -0.48 20.13
C THR A 233 7.90 -0.36 21.65
N ALA A 234 7.25 0.71 22.14
CA ALA A 234 6.96 0.89 23.57
C ALA A 234 5.78 0.02 24.05
N TYR A 235 4.77 -0.18 23.20
CA TYR A 235 3.60 -1.01 23.54
C TYR A 235 3.85 -2.50 23.35
N GLU A 236 4.65 -2.87 22.40
CA GLU A 236 4.89 -4.27 22.01
C GLU A 236 6.18 -4.80 22.63
N SER A 237 6.16 -5.13 23.91
CA SER A 237 7.30 -5.79 24.58
C SER A 237 7.51 -7.24 24.12
N HIS A 238 6.55 -7.83 23.42
CA HIS A 238 6.52 -9.23 22.97
C HIS A 238 6.16 -9.37 21.49
N LEU A 239 6.65 -8.45 20.64
CA LEU A 239 6.46 -8.57 19.19
C LEU A 239 6.95 -9.95 18.72
N GLU A 240 6.02 -10.75 18.20
CA GLU A 240 6.40 -11.94 17.46
C GLU A 240 7.23 -11.53 16.24
N ASN A 241 8.20 -12.39 15.88
CA ASN A 241 9.19 -12.04 14.84
C ASN A 241 8.57 -11.62 13.51
N GLU A 242 7.47 -12.29 13.11
CA GLU A 242 6.78 -12.01 11.85
C GLU A 242 6.17 -10.59 11.83
N THR A 243 5.64 -10.15 12.96
CA THR A 243 5.03 -8.83 13.12
C THR A 243 6.06 -7.72 12.95
N PHE A 244 7.24 -7.91 13.56
CA PHE A 244 8.32 -6.94 13.45
C PHE A 244 8.95 -6.93 12.04
N GLU A 245 9.04 -8.10 11.39
CA GLU A 245 9.48 -8.20 10.00
C GLU A 245 8.52 -7.46 9.07
N SER A 246 7.20 -7.60 9.26
CA SER A 246 6.21 -6.84 8.50
C SER A 246 6.39 -5.33 8.70
N LEU A 247 6.57 -4.87 9.93
CA LEU A 247 6.80 -3.46 10.24
C LEU A 247 8.03 -2.89 9.52
N LEU A 248 9.11 -3.65 9.39
CA LEU A 248 10.34 -3.21 8.73
C LEU A 248 10.30 -3.40 7.20
N ARG A 249 9.40 -4.22 6.70
CA ARG A 249 9.35 -4.62 5.28
C ARG A 249 9.23 -3.44 4.32
N TYR A 250 8.42 -2.46 4.67
CA TYR A 250 8.10 -1.34 3.78
C TYR A 250 8.71 0.01 4.23
N VAL A 251 9.50 0.03 5.30
CA VAL A 251 10.18 1.27 5.70
C VAL A 251 11.08 1.77 4.58
N ASN A 252 10.97 3.04 4.24
CA ASN A 252 11.83 3.68 3.26
C ASN A 252 12.86 4.59 3.95
N PRO A 253 14.08 4.13 4.19
CA PRO A 253 15.09 4.91 4.90
C PRO A 253 15.55 6.14 4.13
N SER A 254 15.43 6.13 2.80
CA SER A 254 15.88 7.24 1.96
C SER A 254 15.06 8.52 2.13
N THR A 255 13.82 8.41 2.64
CA THR A 255 12.96 9.56 2.95
C THR A 255 13.22 10.14 4.34
N LEU A 256 13.95 9.40 5.19
CA LEU A 256 14.28 9.81 6.54
C LEU A 256 15.55 10.67 6.55
N GLY A 257 15.54 11.77 7.30
CA GLY A 257 16.73 12.56 7.60
C GLY A 257 17.74 11.79 8.46
N ALA A 258 18.98 12.26 8.56
CA ALA A 258 20.04 11.58 9.32
C ALA A 258 19.66 11.35 10.80
N GLN A 259 19.07 12.36 11.45
CA GLN A 259 18.62 12.24 12.85
C GLN A 259 17.49 11.21 12.98
N GLN A 260 16.53 11.22 12.08
CA GLN A 260 15.40 10.28 12.07
C GLN A 260 15.86 8.83 11.88
N ARG A 261 16.82 8.59 11.00
CA ARG A 261 17.47 7.29 10.85
C ARG A 261 18.16 6.85 12.14
N ALA A 262 18.93 7.74 12.77
CA ALA A 262 19.57 7.45 14.04
C ALA A 262 18.55 7.10 15.14
N ASP A 263 17.45 7.84 15.25
CA ASP A 263 16.37 7.59 16.19
C ASP A 263 15.68 6.26 15.91
N LEU A 264 15.40 5.94 14.66
CA LEU A 264 14.85 4.66 14.25
C LEU A 264 15.76 3.51 14.68
N PHE A 265 17.06 3.60 14.40
CA PHE A 265 18.03 2.57 14.81
C PHE A 265 18.17 2.47 16.31
N SER A 266 18.21 3.57 17.05
CA SER A 266 18.23 3.55 18.52
C SER A 266 17.03 2.80 19.08
N ASN A 267 15.84 3.10 18.58
CA ASN A 267 14.61 2.40 19.00
C ASN A 267 14.64 0.91 18.66
N LEU A 268 15.16 0.55 17.47
CA LEU A 268 15.35 -0.84 17.09
C LEU A 268 16.32 -1.56 18.03
N PHE A 269 17.47 -0.98 18.34
CA PHE A 269 18.46 -1.55 19.24
C PHE A 269 17.94 -1.67 20.68
N GLU A 270 17.25 -0.67 21.19
CA GLU A 270 16.62 -0.74 22.51
C GLU A 270 15.56 -1.84 22.59
N HIS A 271 14.73 -1.96 21.56
CA HIS A 271 13.74 -3.05 21.49
C HIS A 271 14.44 -4.40 21.44
N TYR A 272 15.50 -4.50 20.65
CA TYR A 272 16.33 -5.67 20.47
C TYR A 272 17.00 -6.17 21.77
N GLN A 273 17.46 -5.26 22.60
CA GLN A 273 18.05 -5.58 23.91
C GLN A 273 17.03 -6.17 24.89
N ARG A 274 15.76 -5.82 24.71
CA ARG A 274 14.66 -6.29 25.58
C ARG A 274 14.13 -7.67 25.18
N VAL A 275 14.29 -8.08 23.93
CA VAL A 275 13.69 -9.29 23.39
C VAL A 275 14.79 -10.28 22.97
N PRO A 276 14.84 -11.51 23.53
CA PRO A 276 15.90 -12.49 23.25
C PRO A 276 15.92 -13.06 21.81
N ALA A 277 15.05 -12.59 20.93
CA ALA A 277 14.82 -13.18 19.60
C ALA A 277 15.64 -12.53 18.47
N TYR A 278 16.71 -11.82 18.79
CA TYR A 278 17.49 -11.02 17.85
C TYR A 278 18.00 -11.77 16.59
N ILE A 279 18.30 -13.04 16.70
CA ILE A 279 18.82 -13.85 15.59
C ILE A 279 17.82 -13.93 14.44
N LYS A 280 16.52 -13.93 14.72
CA LYS A 280 15.47 -14.02 13.71
C LYS A 280 15.22 -12.70 12.96
N TRP A 281 15.65 -11.58 13.54
CA TRP A 281 15.47 -10.23 12.94
C TRP A 281 16.70 -9.74 12.19
N ARG A 282 17.77 -10.52 12.23
CA ARG A 282 19.04 -10.12 11.63
C ARG A 282 18.89 -9.75 10.16
N GLY A 283 18.21 -10.56 9.37
CA GLY A 283 18.01 -10.28 7.95
C GLY A 283 17.27 -8.99 7.66
N PRO A 284 16.08 -8.73 8.24
CA PRO A 284 15.36 -7.46 8.07
C PRO A 284 16.15 -6.24 8.51
N ILE A 285 16.89 -6.33 9.62
CA ILE A 285 17.73 -5.23 10.12
C ILE A 285 18.94 -5.00 9.21
N GLU A 286 19.61 -6.06 8.76
CA GLU A 286 20.73 -5.95 7.82
C GLU A 286 20.29 -5.29 6.51
N ASN A 287 19.14 -5.68 5.97
CA ASN A 287 18.57 -5.05 4.76
C ASN A 287 18.28 -3.57 4.99
N LEU A 288 17.68 -3.21 6.14
CA LEU A 288 17.41 -1.82 6.47
C LEU A 288 18.70 -1.00 6.60
N ILE A 289 19.76 -1.56 7.22
CA ILE A 289 21.07 -0.93 7.32
C ILE A 289 21.67 -0.72 5.93
N GLN A 290 21.64 -1.72 5.06
CA GLN A 290 22.17 -1.62 3.69
C GLN A 290 21.45 -0.56 2.86
N GLU A 291 20.16 -0.35 3.08
CA GLU A 291 19.38 0.69 2.40
C GLU A 291 19.63 2.11 2.98
N CYS A 292 20.17 2.21 4.19
CA CYS A 292 20.47 3.49 4.85
C CYS A 292 21.84 4.05 4.51
N TYR A 293 22.78 3.20 4.12
CA TYR A 293 24.19 3.51 3.87
C TYR A 293 24.65 3.05 2.49
#